data_8ee0e4b02615ba10a03c7517d3bf0aa6
#
_entry.id   8ee0e4b02615ba10a03c7517d3bf0aa6
#
_cell.length_a   1.000
_cell.length_b   1.000
_cell.length_c   1.000
_cell.angle_alpha   90.00
_cell.angle_beta   90.00
_cell.angle_gamma   90.00
#
_symmetry.space_group_name_H-M   'P 1'
#
loop_
_entity.id
_entity.type
_entity.pdbx_description
1 polymer ?
#
loop_
_entity_poly.entity_id
_entity_poly.type
_entity_poly.pdbx_seq_one_letter_code
_entity_poly.pdbx_strand_id
1 'polypeptide(L)'
;MIEQHIKESLLENALVIFPSDYGKKAVATTWAMRLKNQIKQVDEFKPFQNYNIATGGDSLIVDVDLDCPEALELADRMLTPTGMKFGRESTKGSHRIYKVIDLTKKNTRAYFDFKGLDKSMLVELRMNKHYTMCAGQYDNQEKVVWSKCEAPVEITYDALFKQCALLSVASVILRKCPVAGTQM
;
A
#
# COMPACT_ATOMS: atom_id res chain seq x y z
N MET A 1 5.20 -18.18 3.94
CA MET A 1 6.44 -17.72 4.63
C MET A 1 6.97 -16.55 3.84
N ILE A 2 7.41 -15.45 4.47
CA ILE A 2 8.00 -14.31 3.76
C ILE A 2 9.39 -14.71 3.27
N GLU A 3 9.69 -14.42 2.01
CA GLU A 3 10.99 -14.71 1.42
C GLU A 3 12.09 -13.84 2.06
N GLN A 4 13.30 -14.38 2.17
CA GLN A 4 14.41 -13.74 2.87
C GLN A 4 14.75 -12.36 2.30
N HIS A 5 14.86 -12.26 0.97
CA HIS A 5 15.16 -10.98 0.30
C HIS A 5 14.11 -9.90 0.51
N ILE A 6 12.84 -10.28 0.72
CA ILE A 6 11.77 -9.32 1.04
C ILE A 6 11.97 -8.75 2.45
N LYS A 7 12.29 -9.60 3.43
CA LYS A 7 12.57 -9.15 4.81
C LYS A 7 13.73 -8.16 4.85
N GLU A 8 14.80 -8.48 4.14
CA GLU A 8 15.98 -7.63 4.02
C GLU A 8 15.63 -6.29 3.40
N SER A 9 14.97 -6.28 2.26
CA SER A 9 14.55 -5.05 1.57
C SER A 9 13.63 -4.18 2.43
N LEU A 10 12.68 -4.76 3.16
CA LEU A 10 11.79 -4.02 4.06
C LEU A 10 12.57 -3.27 5.15
N LEU A 11 13.60 -3.88 5.71
CA LEU A 11 14.43 -3.29 6.76
C LEU A 11 15.46 -2.29 6.21
N GLU A 12 16.10 -2.61 5.09
CA GLU A 12 17.08 -1.74 4.41
C GLU A 12 16.47 -0.39 3.98
N ASN A 13 15.20 -0.40 3.60
CA ASN A 13 14.47 0.82 3.24
C ASN A 13 13.92 1.58 4.45
N ALA A 14 14.37 1.25 5.67
CA ALA A 14 13.98 1.89 6.93
C ALA A 14 12.46 1.96 7.14
N LEU A 15 11.72 0.95 6.68
CA LEU A 15 10.29 0.89 6.87
C LEU A 15 9.96 0.49 8.31
N VAL A 16 8.92 1.09 8.85
CA VAL A 16 8.39 0.72 10.16
C VAL A 16 7.47 -0.49 9.99
N ILE A 17 7.99 -1.68 10.29
CA ILE A 17 7.30 -2.95 10.19
C ILE A 17 6.87 -3.41 11.59
N PHE A 18 5.63 -3.87 11.72
CA PHE A 18 5.14 -4.43 12.97
C PHE A 18 4.23 -5.64 12.71
N PRO A 19 4.19 -6.61 13.66
CA PRO A 19 3.37 -7.81 13.51
C PRO A 19 1.88 -7.50 13.65
N SER A 20 1.05 -8.35 13.03
CA SER A 20 -0.39 -8.42 13.27
C SER A 20 -0.84 -9.87 13.45
N ASP A 21 -2.03 -10.05 14.06
CA ASP A 21 -2.68 -11.35 14.11
C ASP A 21 -3.21 -11.77 12.74
N TYR A 22 -3.66 -13.01 12.63
CA TYR A 22 -4.38 -13.51 11.47
C TYR A 22 -5.54 -12.56 11.11
N GLY A 23 -5.71 -12.29 9.83
CA GLY A 23 -6.57 -11.23 9.36
C GLY A 23 -5.86 -9.86 9.42
N LYS A 24 -6.57 -8.80 9.11
CA LYS A 24 -6.01 -7.44 9.03
C LYS A 24 -5.79 -6.75 10.39
N LYS A 25 -6.04 -7.41 11.51
CA LYS A 25 -5.99 -6.75 12.83
C LYS A 25 -4.55 -6.69 13.34
N ALA A 26 -4.10 -5.49 13.66
CA ALA A 26 -2.81 -5.32 14.32
C ALA A 26 -2.87 -5.83 15.76
N VAL A 27 -1.82 -6.53 16.20
CA VAL A 27 -1.67 -7.08 17.56
C VAL A 27 -1.77 -5.99 18.62
N ALA A 28 -1.37 -4.76 18.31
CA ALA A 28 -1.38 -3.64 19.23
C ALA A 28 -2.57 -2.71 18.97
N THR A 29 -3.27 -2.34 20.04
CA THR A 29 -4.49 -1.53 19.99
C THR A 29 -4.22 -0.04 19.73
N THR A 30 -3.04 0.47 20.08
CA THR A 30 -2.67 1.88 19.89
C THR A 30 -1.49 2.04 18.94
N TRP A 31 -1.42 3.20 18.28
CA TRP A 31 -0.32 3.53 17.38
C TRP A 31 1.05 3.48 18.08
N ALA A 32 1.14 4.00 19.31
CA ALA A 32 2.36 3.97 20.08
C ALA A 32 2.83 2.54 20.40
N MET A 33 1.91 1.62 20.70
CA MET A 33 2.24 0.21 20.92
C MET A 33 2.70 -0.47 19.64
N ARG A 34 2.14 -0.13 18.48
CA ARG A 34 2.59 -0.64 17.16
C ARG A 34 4.03 -0.25 16.89
N LEU A 35 4.37 1.03 17.08
CA LEU A 35 5.73 1.52 16.91
C LEU A 35 6.71 0.89 17.91
N LYS A 36 6.28 0.60 19.14
CA LYS A 36 7.09 -0.10 20.14
C LYS A 36 7.40 -1.54 19.75
N ASN A 37 6.50 -2.21 19.06
CA ASN A 37 6.65 -3.60 18.59
C ASN A 37 7.24 -3.68 17.17
N GLN A 38 7.95 -2.66 16.75
CA GLN A 38 8.60 -2.62 15.45
C GLN A 38 9.66 -3.72 15.31
N ILE A 39 9.62 -4.40 14.17
CA ILE A 39 10.66 -5.34 13.74
C ILE A 39 11.90 -4.57 13.34
N LYS A 40 13.05 -4.98 13.85
CA LYS A 40 14.36 -4.33 13.60
C LYS A 40 15.38 -5.25 12.95
N GLN A 41 15.16 -6.55 13.02
CA GLN A 41 16.09 -7.56 12.51
C GLN A 41 15.33 -8.64 11.76
N VAL A 42 16.00 -9.29 10.83
CA VAL A 42 15.41 -10.31 9.95
C VAL A 42 14.89 -11.53 10.72
N ASP A 43 15.56 -11.93 11.78
CA ASP A 43 15.22 -13.07 12.63
C ASP A 43 13.98 -12.85 13.52
N GLU A 44 13.56 -11.60 13.68
CA GLU A 44 12.30 -11.27 14.37
C GLU A 44 11.05 -11.60 13.54
N PHE A 45 11.19 -11.82 12.22
CA PHE A 45 10.08 -12.29 11.39
C PHE A 45 9.76 -13.76 11.67
N LYS A 46 8.65 -13.98 12.36
CA LYS A 46 8.19 -15.34 12.73
C LYS A 46 7.40 -15.99 11.60
N PRO A 47 7.49 -17.31 11.45
CA PRO A 47 6.60 -18.05 10.54
C PRO A 47 5.14 -17.93 11.01
N PHE A 48 4.21 -17.99 10.05
CA PHE A 48 2.75 -17.94 10.30
C PHE A 48 2.25 -16.66 11.00
N GLN A 49 2.95 -15.55 10.85
CA GLN A 49 2.55 -14.25 11.35
C GLN A 49 2.39 -13.26 10.20
N ASN A 50 1.39 -12.38 10.31
CA ASN A 50 1.19 -11.28 9.37
C ASN A 50 1.99 -10.05 9.81
N TYR A 51 2.40 -9.25 8.83
CA TYR A 51 3.18 -8.03 9.05
C TYR A 51 2.61 -6.86 8.28
N ASN A 52 2.71 -5.68 8.87
CA ASN A 52 2.23 -4.43 8.31
C ASN A 52 3.37 -3.43 8.16
N ILE A 53 3.29 -2.60 7.12
CA ILE A 53 4.05 -1.37 6.97
C ILE A 53 3.23 -0.23 7.59
N ALA A 54 3.82 0.53 8.51
CA ALA A 54 3.25 1.77 8.99
C ALA A 54 3.44 2.88 7.96
N THR A 55 2.40 3.71 7.75
CA THR A 55 2.48 4.85 6.84
C THR A 55 2.61 6.18 7.61
N GLY A 56 3.35 7.13 7.02
CA GLY A 56 3.59 8.46 7.57
C GLY A 56 4.64 8.51 8.67
N GLY A 57 4.56 9.53 9.51
CA GLY A 57 5.59 9.80 10.52
C GLY A 57 6.94 10.13 9.89
N ASP A 58 8.01 9.78 10.60
CA ASP A 58 9.39 10.10 10.18
C ASP A 58 9.83 9.26 8.96
N SER A 59 9.17 8.15 8.67
CA SER A 59 9.47 7.32 7.49
C SER A 59 9.01 7.97 6.18
N LEU A 60 8.07 8.91 6.23
CA LEU A 60 7.45 9.57 5.07
C LEU A 60 6.79 8.59 4.07
N ILE A 61 6.56 7.37 4.51
CA ILE A 61 6.00 6.31 3.67
C ILE A 61 4.50 6.51 3.48
N VAL A 62 4.06 6.35 2.24
CA VAL A 62 2.66 6.44 1.82
C VAL A 62 2.34 5.21 0.98
N ASP A 63 1.14 4.64 1.17
CA ASP A 63 0.61 3.56 0.38
C ASP A 63 -0.53 4.06 -0.52
N VAL A 64 -0.43 3.81 -1.80
CA VAL A 64 -1.54 3.94 -2.76
C VAL A 64 -2.18 2.57 -2.91
N ASP A 65 -3.39 2.42 -2.37
CA ASP A 65 -4.19 1.19 -2.45
C ASP A 65 -5.20 1.30 -3.59
N LEU A 66 -5.13 0.38 -4.54
CA LEU A 66 -5.96 0.32 -5.74
C LEU A 66 -7.11 -0.66 -5.50
N ASP A 67 -8.29 -0.11 -5.21
CA ASP A 67 -9.44 -0.88 -4.74
C ASP A 67 -10.42 -1.29 -5.87
N CYS A 68 -10.08 -1.03 -7.13
CA CYS A 68 -10.90 -1.48 -8.25
C CYS A 68 -10.06 -1.97 -9.44
N PRO A 69 -10.62 -2.87 -10.27
CA PRO A 69 -9.90 -3.45 -11.42
C PRO A 69 -9.41 -2.39 -12.41
N GLU A 70 -10.20 -1.36 -12.67
CA GLU A 70 -9.87 -0.29 -13.60
C GLU A 70 -8.66 0.54 -13.13
N ALA A 71 -8.60 0.83 -11.82
CA ALA A 71 -7.44 1.51 -11.25
C ALA A 71 -6.18 0.63 -11.35
N LEU A 72 -6.32 -0.66 -11.08
CA LEU A 72 -5.20 -1.61 -11.18
C LEU A 72 -4.68 -1.70 -12.62
N GLU A 73 -5.56 -1.75 -13.63
CA GLU A 73 -5.23 -1.79 -15.05
C GLU A 73 -4.47 -0.52 -15.51
N LEU A 74 -4.93 0.64 -15.07
CA LEU A 74 -4.39 1.94 -15.50
C LEU A 74 -3.15 2.38 -14.71
N ALA A 75 -2.91 1.82 -13.54
CA ALA A 75 -1.93 2.34 -12.59
C ALA A 75 -0.50 2.39 -13.12
N ASP A 76 -0.05 1.40 -13.90
CA ASP A 76 1.31 1.39 -14.46
C ASP A 76 1.55 2.48 -15.52
N ARG A 77 0.48 3.07 -16.06
CA ARG A 77 0.53 4.17 -17.04
C ARG A 77 0.36 5.54 -16.40
N MET A 78 -0.30 5.60 -15.24
CA MET A 78 -0.75 6.87 -14.64
C MET A 78 -0.03 7.23 -13.35
N LEU A 79 0.54 6.27 -12.65
CA LEU A 79 1.34 6.50 -11.45
C LEU A 79 2.82 6.45 -11.77
N THR A 80 3.60 7.29 -11.10
CA THR A 80 5.06 7.19 -11.14
C THR A 80 5.50 5.77 -10.75
N PRO A 81 6.33 5.08 -11.53
CA PRO A 81 6.82 3.75 -11.19
C PRO A 81 7.56 3.76 -9.85
N THR A 82 7.23 2.81 -8.98
CA THR A 82 7.93 2.62 -7.70
C THR A 82 8.63 1.27 -7.64
N GLY A 83 9.69 1.20 -6.83
CA GLY A 83 10.41 -0.02 -6.51
C GLY A 83 9.64 -0.94 -5.57
N MET A 84 8.56 -0.48 -4.95
CA MET A 84 7.82 -1.22 -3.93
C MET A 84 6.37 -1.44 -4.33
N LYS A 85 6.06 -2.69 -4.74
CA LYS A 85 4.75 -3.04 -5.29
C LYS A 85 4.34 -4.45 -4.86
N PHE A 86 3.20 -4.59 -4.18
CA PHE A 86 2.65 -5.85 -3.72
C PHE A 86 1.13 -5.85 -3.74
N GLY A 87 0.52 -6.98 -3.44
CA GLY A 87 -0.93 -7.12 -3.34
C GLY A 87 -1.32 -8.54 -2.97
N ARG A 88 -2.59 -8.88 -3.11
CA ARG A 88 -3.06 -10.25 -2.98
C ARG A 88 -2.78 -11.05 -4.26
N GLU A 89 -2.85 -12.36 -4.17
CA GLU A 89 -2.74 -13.24 -5.35
C GLU A 89 -3.77 -12.88 -6.44
N SER A 90 -4.99 -12.50 -6.05
CA SER A 90 -6.05 -12.05 -6.97
C SER A 90 -5.90 -10.62 -7.48
N THR A 91 -5.17 -9.75 -6.76
CA THR A 91 -4.99 -8.33 -7.09
C THR A 91 -3.53 -7.92 -6.96
N LYS A 92 -2.67 -8.59 -7.74
CA LYS A 92 -1.22 -8.34 -7.70
C LYS A 92 -0.88 -6.88 -8.01
N GLY A 93 -0.05 -6.26 -7.15
CA GLY A 93 0.38 -4.89 -7.33
C GLY A 93 -0.68 -3.84 -7.00
N SER A 94 -1.73 -4.21 -6.22
CA SER A 94 -2.74 -3.25 -5.74
C SER A 94 -2.19 -2.25 -4.74
N HIS A 95 -1.13 -2.57 -4.01
CA HIS A 95 -0.43 -1.64 -3.12
C HIS A 95 0.85 -1.13 -3.76
N ARG A 96 1.03 0.19 -3.75
CA ARG A 96 2.21 0.87 -4.28
C ARG A 96 2.76 1.82 -3.24
N ILE A 97 3.96 1.54 -2.76
CA ILE A 97 4.60 2.30 -1.69
C ILE A 97 5.47 3.40 -2.27
N TYR A 98 5.31 4.60 -1.74
CA TYR A 98 6.06 5.81 -2.10
C TYR A 98 6.68 6.43 -0.86
N LYS A 99 7.77 7.18 -1.04
CA LYS A 99 8.33 8.06 -0.02
C LYS A 99 7.98 9.51 -0.38
N VAL A 100 7.09 10.13 0.39
CA VAL A 100 6.60 11.49 0.13
C VAL A 100 7.46 12.49 0.87
N ILE A 101 8.38 13.13 0.15
CA ILE A 101 9.48 13.94 0.72
C ILE A 101 9.04 15.26 1.40
N ASP A 102 7.83 15.72 1.10
CA ASP A 102 7.23 16.95 1.65
C ASP A 102 5.97 16.68 2.48
N LEU A 103 5.83 15.48 3.03
CA LEU A 103 4.71 15.11 3.90
C LEU A 103 4.80 15.87 5.23
N THR A 104 4.25 17.06 5.27
CA THR A 104 4.28 17.95 6.44
C THR A 104 3.14 17.65 7.41
N LYS A 105 3.26 18.21 8.65
CA LYS A 105 2.16 18.17 9.65
C LYS A 105 0.84 18.77 9.16
N LYS A 106 0.86 19.60 8.10
CA LYS A 106 -0.35 20.15 7.48
C LYS A 106 -1.14 19.13 6.66
N ASN A 107 -0.45 18.08 6.16
CA ASN A 107 -1.06 16.98 5.41
C ASN A 107 -1.32 15.79 6.35
N THR A 108 -1.98 16.05 7.49
CA THR A 108 -2.09 15.13 8.63
C THR A 108 -3.25 14.15 8.55
N ARG A 109 -3.96 14.07 7.43
CA ARG A 109 -4.99 13.05 7.26
C ARG A 109 -4.37 11.66 7.31
N ALA A 110 -5.06 10.72 7.96
CA ALA A 110 -4.62 9.34 8.01
C ALA A 110 -4.70 8.69 6.61
N TYR A 111 -5.72 9.06 5.86
CA TYR A 111 -5.97 8.57 4.50
C TYR A 111 -6.77 9.58 3.69
N PHE A 112 -6.83 9.39 2.37
CA PHE A 112 -7.71 10.10 1.46
C PHE A 112 -8.36 9.11 0.49
N ASP A 113 -9.69 9.07 0.50
CA ASP A 113 -10.51 8.19 -0.34
C ASP A 113 -10.90 8.88 -1.64
N PHE A 114 -10.54 8.27 -2.76
CA PHE A 114 -11.10 8.61 -4.06
C PHE A 114 -12.20 7.60 -4.40
N LYS A 115 -13.45 8.08 -4.41
CA LYS A 115 -14.63 7.23 -4.59
C LYS A 115 -15.31 7.48 -5.93
N GLY A 116 -15.90 6.44 -6.47
CA GLY A 116 -16.79 6.52 -7.63
C GLY A 116 -18.12 7.24 -7.32
N LEU A 117 -18.89 7.51 -8.36
CA LEU A 117 -20.23 8.11 -8.22
C LEU A 117 -21.20 7.23 -7.42
N ASP A 118 -20.98 5.93 -7.45
CA ASP A 118 -21.69 4.89 -6.70
C ASP A 118 -21.14 4.70 -5.27
N LYS A 119 -20.23 5.59 -4.85
CA LYS A 119 -19.49 5.54 -3.57
C LYS A 119 -18.57 4.32 -3.41
N SER A 120 -18.35 3.51 -4.44
CA SER A 120 -17.33 2.45 -4.41
C SER A 120 -15.95 3.05 -4.26
N MET A 121 -15.07 2.37 -3.52
CA MET A 121 -13.67 2.75 -3.40
C MET A 121 -12.97 2.52 -4.75
N LEU A 122 -12.17 3.48 -5.19
CA LEU A 122 -11.36 3.38 -6.41
C LEU A 122 -9.88 3.35 -6.08
N VAL A 123 -9.43 4.35 -5.33
CA VAL A 123 -8.05 4.51 -4.87
C VAL A 123 -8.07 5.05 -3.45
N GLU A 124 -7.29 4.48 -2.55
CA GLU A 124 -7.07 5.02 -1.22
C GLU A 124 -5.60 5.44 -1.08
N LEU A 125 -5.38 6.66 -0.63
CA LEU A 125 -4.05 7.18 -0.31
C LEU A 125 -3.86 7.12 1.20
N ARG A 126 -3.15 6.09 1.69
CA ARG A 126 -2.88 5.86 3.13
C ARG A 126 -1.62 6.60 3.54
N MET A 127 -1.78 7.55 4.43
CA MET A 127 -0.71 8.46 4.84
C MET A 127 -0.34 8.30 6.32
N ASN A 128 -0.78 9.21 7.18
CA ASN A 128 -0.35 9.27 8.57
C ASN A 128 -1.13 8.33 9.49
N LYS A 129 -0.43 7.61 10.37
CA LYS A 129 -1.02 6.72 11.38
C LYS A 129 -1.94 5.64 10.79
N HIS A 130 -1.70 5.30 9.54
CA HIS A 130 -2.33 4.18 8.86
C HIS A 130 -1.32 3.03 8.68
N TYR A 131 -1.75 1.92 8.14
CA TYR A 131 -0.89 0.79 7.85
C TYR A 131 -1.48 -0.08 6.74
N THR A 132 -0.64 -0.86 6.12
CA THR A 132 -1.02 -1.84 5.12
C THR A 132 -0.34 -3.17 5.39
N MET A 133 -1.05 -4.27 5.18
CA MET A 133 -0.49 -5.60 5.36
C MET A 133 0.43 -5.92 4.18
N CYS A 134 1.71 -6.07 4.48
CA CYS A 134 2.76 -6.28 3.48
C CYS A 134 3.26 -7.73 3.39
N ALA A 135 2.87 -8.56 4.34
CA ALA A 135 3.26 -9.97 4.36
C ALA A 135 2.30 -10.79 5.22
N GLY A 136 2.10 -12.04 4.81
CA GLY A 136 1.22 -12.98 5.50
C GLY A 136 0.04 -13.41 4.66
N GLN A 137 -1.05 -13.74 5.32
CA GLN A 137 -2.22 -14.37 4.71
C GLN A 137 -3.50 -13.72 5.24
N TYR A 138 -4.45 -13.51 4.35
CA TYR A 138 -5.80 -13.03 4.66
C TYR A 138 -6.72 -14.16 5.17
N ASP A 139 -7.87 -13.80 5.74
CA ASP A 139 -8.84 -14.76 6.27
C ASP A 139 -9.38 -15.73 5.20
N ASN A 140 -9.46 -15.30 3.94
CA ASN A 140 -9.81 -16.12 2.79
C ASN A 140 -8.64 -16.98 2.26
N GLN A 141 -7.55 -17.06 3.00
CA GLN A 141 -6.30 -17.77 2.70
C GLN A 141 -5.47 -17.20 1.54
N GLU A 142 -5.88 -16.11 0.89
CA GLU A 142 -5.02 -15.42 -0.07
C GLU A 142 -3.76 -14.86 0.61
N LYS A 143 -2.63 -15.04 -0.06
CA LYS A 143 -1.34 -14.54 0.43
C LYS A 143 -1.05 -13.15 -0.14
N VAL A 144 -0.26 -12.40 0.61
CA VAL A 144 0.42 -11.22 0.06
C VAL A 144 1.55 -11.69 -0.83
N VAL A 145 1.58 -11.17 -2.05
CA VAL A 145 2.63 -11.43 -3.03
C VAL A 145 3.27 -10.12 -3.48
N TRP A 146 4.59 -10.12 -3.54
CA TRP A 146 5.39 -8.99 -3.99
C TRP A 146 5.65 -9.10 -5.49
N SER A 147 5.31 -8.06 -6.22
CA SER A 147 5.65 -7.92 -7.64
C SER A 147 7.00 -7.25 -7.81
N LYS A 148 7.37 -6.37 -6.86
CA LYS A 148 8.65 -5.67 -6.81
C LYS A 148 8.95 -5.29 -5.37
N CYS A 149 10.19 -5.47 -4.89
CA CYS A 149 10.60 -5.17 -3.52
C CYS A 149 11.98 -4.51 -3.51
N GLU A 150 12.04 -3.32 -4.09
CA GLU A 150 13.19 -2.43 -4.12
C GLU A 150 12.85 -1.14 -3.33
N ALA A 151 13.74 -0.13 -3.34
CA ALA A 151 13.48 1.13 -2.68
C ALA A 151 12.21 1.82 -3.23
N PRO A 152 11.34 2.39 -2.36
CA PRO A 152 10.22 3.20 -2.79
C PRO A 152 10.74 4.49 -3.46
N VAL A 153 10.09 4.89 -4.56
CA VAL A 153 10.46 6.14 -5.24
C VAL A 153 10.08 7.36 -4.39
N GLU A 154 10.94 8.36 -4.40
CA GLU A 154 10.66 9.66 -3.78
C GLU A 154 9.77 10.50 -4.71
N ILE A 155 8.73 11.10 -4.13
CA ILE A 155 7.75 11.93 -4.84
C ILE A 155 7.22 13.02 -3.91
N THR A 156 6.75 14.15 -4.47
CA THR A 156 6.05 15.17 -3.69
C THR A 156 4.59 14.77 -3.45
N TYR A 157 4.02 15.27 -2.35
CA TYR A 157 2.61 15.03 -2.03
C TYR A 157 1.68 15.47 -3.17
N ASP A 158 1.86 16.69 -3.67
CA ASP A 158 1.02 17.23 -4.73
C ASP A 158 1.08 16.42 -6.03
N ALA A 159 2.25 15.92 -6.40
CA ALA A 159 2.40 15.08 -7.59
C ALA A 159 1.67 13.75 -7.40
N LEU A 160 1.88 13.07 -6.26
CA LEU A 160 1.22 11.79 -5.98
C LEU A 160 -0.30 11.95 -5.88
N PHE A 161 -0.78 12.99 -5.16
CA PHE A 161 -2.21 13.26 -5.01
C PHE A 161 -2.89 13.51 -6.36
N LYS A 162 -2.27 14.32 -7.24
CA LYS A 162 -2.78 14.56 -8.60
C LYS A 162 -2.85 13.29 -9.43
N GLN A 163 -1.84 12.44 -9.35
CA GLN A 163 -1.83 11.15 -10.05
C GLN A 163 -2.95 10.24 -9.56
N CYS A 164 -3.17 10.12 -8.24
CA CYS A 164 -4.27 9.36 -7.68
C CYS A 164 -5.65 9.91 -8.09
N ALA A 165 -5.81 11.23 -8.10
CA ALA A 165 -7.04 11.88 -8.54
C ALA A 165 -7.33 11.59 -10.02
N LEU A 166 -6.34 11.76 -10.89
CA LEU A 166 -6.47 11.47 -12.33
C LEU A 166 -6.75 10.00 -12.61
N LEU A 167 -6.05 9.10 -11.91
CA LEU A 167 -6.29 7.65 -11.99
C LEU A 167 -7.74 7.31 -11.61
N SER A 168 -8.24 7.92 -10.55
CA SER A 168 -9.63 7.69 -10.09
C SER A 168 -10.65 8.16 -11.12
N VAL A 169 -10.44 9.33 -11.72
CA VAL A 169 -11.31 9.83 -12.81
C VAL A 169 -11.26 8.90 -14.02
N ALA A 170 -10.06 8.49 -14.45
CA ALA A 170 -9.88 7.57 -15.57
C ALA A 170 -10.54 6.20 -15.29
N SER A 171 -10.48 5.71 -14.05
CA SER A 171 -11.14 4.46 -13.64
C SER A 171 -12.66 4.56 -13.76
N VAL A 172 -13.27 5.70 -13.38
CA VAL A 172 -14.72 5.93 -13.59
C VAL A 172 -15.07 5.94 -15.07
N ILE A 173 -14.26 6.61 -15.90
CA ILE A 173 -14.47 6.66 -17.35
C ILE A 173 -14.37 5.26 -17.96
N LEU A 174 -13.33 4.51 -17.64
CA LEU A 174 -13.14 3.15 -18.15
C LEU A 174 -14.31 2.23 -17.77
N ARG A 175 -14.79 2.30 -16.52
CA ARG A 175 -15.95 1.55 -16.02
C ARG A 175 -17.26 1.89 -16.76
N LYS A 176 -17.45 3.16 -17.14
CA LYS A 176 -18.68 3.62 -17.79
C LYS A 176 -18.62 3.55 -19.31
N CYS A 177 -17.43 3.61 -19.88
CA CYS A 177 -17.19 3.60 -21.32
C CYS A 177 -16.14 2.52 -21.64
N PRO A 178 -16.47 1.23 -21.49
CA PRO A 178 -15.51 0.16 -21.77
C PRO A 178 -15.08 0.24 -23.24
N VAL A 179 -13.78 0.18 -23.48
CA VAL A 179 -13.23 0.18 -24.85
C VAL A 179 -13.68 -1.12 -25.52
N ALA A 180 -14.31 -1.02 -26.68
CA ALA A 180 -14.75 -2.17 -27.47
C ALA A 180 -13.54 -3.09 -27.77
N GLY A 181 -13.57 -4.31 -27.23
CA GLY A 181 -12.48 -5.29 -27.37
C GLY A 181 -11.85 -5.77 -26.09
N THR A 182 -12.10 -5.13 -24.94
CA THR A 182 -11.70 -5.64 -23.61
C THR A 182 -12.87 -6.41 -22.97
N GLN A 183 -13.25 -7.52 -23.57
CA GLN A 183 -14.00 -8.55 -22.83
C GLN A 183 -12.98 -9.39 -22.07
N MET A 184 -12.98 -9.27 -20.75
CA MET A 184 -12.31 -10.21 -19.86
C MET A 184 -13.03 -11.54 -19.81
#